data_09147d70ef29d9e2ba335f2d64d24b61
#
_entry.id   09147d70ef29d9e2ba335f2d64d24b61
#
_cell.length_a   1.000
_cell.length_b   1.000
_cell.length_c   1.000
_cell.angle_alpha   90.00
_cell.angle_beta   90.00
_cell.angle_gamma   90.00
#
_symmetry.space_group_name_H-M   'P 1'
#
loop_
_entity.id
_entity.type
_entity.pdbx_description
1 polymer ?
#
loop_
_entity_poly.entity_id
_entity_poly.type
_entity_poly.pdbx_seq_one_letter_code
_entity_poly.pdbx_strand_id
1 'polypeptide(L)'
;MEYVTAVPHPRSEADGPARSGRRSLAVALLCGALGAAVALLATRQRWSEGTATVAGGAFPLTAKGSDVTGVPAALAIVGLAALVAVFAVRRAGRLLVSVLLALSGAGTVAAALLGASDSSALDEKAAQAAGDTSATVAGLSHTAWPYVAAVGGLLLLVAGLLALRYGRNWPAMSGRYEREGAPKARRRAPSVDPDRPEDIWKALDRGEDPTGA
;
A
#
# COMPACT_ATOMS: atom_id res chain seq x y z
N MET A 1 64.62 -13.00 -6.82
CA MET A 1 63.66 -12.37 -5.87
C MET A 1 62.38 -12.12 -6.64
N GLU A 2 61.41 -12.98 -6.41
CA GLU A 2 60.14 -13.02 -7.13
C GLU A 2 59.12 -12.21 -6.33
N TYR A 3 58.70 -11.06 -6.86
CA TYR A 3 57.64 -10.24 -6.24
C TYR A 3 56.31 -10.86 -6.61
N VAL A 4 55.72 -11.65 -5.71
CA VAL A 4 54.33 -12.10 -5.81
C VAL A 4 53.44 -10.90 -5.54
N THR A 5 52.92 -10.30 -6.64
CA THR A 5 51.90 -9.27 -6.58
C THR A 5 50.61 -9.90 -6.05
N ALA A 6 50.28 -9.65 -4.79
CA ALA A 6 49.02 -10.08 -4.20
C ALA A 6 47.86 -9.37 -4.95
N VAL A 7 47.09 -10.15 -5.70
CA VAL A 7 45.84 -9.71 -6.30
C VAL A 7 44.87 -9.41 -5.17
N PRO A 8 44.37 -8.18 -5.03
CA PRO A 8 43.37 -7.88 -4.02
C PRO A 8 42.11 -8.70 -4.33
N HIS A 9 41.77 -9.63 -3.44
CA HIS A 9 40.49 -10.30 -3.52
C HIS A 9 39.37 -9.23 -3.43
N PRO A 10 38.38 -9.26 -4.34
CA PRO A 10 37.23 -8.39 -4.21
C PRO A 10 36.55 -8.71 -2.87
N ARG A 11 36.61 -7.75 -1.92
CA ARG A 11 35.82 -7.86 -0.69
C ARG A 11 34.39 -8.04 -1.14
N SER A 12 33.79 -9.15 -0.71
CA SER A 12 32.36 -9.36 -0.79
C SER A 12 31.72 -8.14 -0.12
N GLU A 13 31.30 -7.16 -0.92
CA GLU A 13 30.57 -6.00 -0.42
C GLU A 13 29.36 -6.54 0.30
N ALA A 14 29.39 -6.34 1.59
CA ALA A 14 28.40 -6.82 2.53
C ALA A 14 27.00 -6.50 1.99
N ASP A 15 26.15 -7.51 1.94
CA ASP A 15 24.72 -7.49 1.65
C ASP A 15 23.95 -6.53 2.60
N GLY A 16 24.26 -5.25 2.51
CA GLY A 16 23.75 -4.24 3.43
C GLY A 16 22.36 -3.68 3.06
N PRO A 17 22.21 -2.38 2.86
CA PRO A 17 20.90 -1.69 2.91
C PRO A 17 19.94 -2.03 1.77
N ALA A 18 20.43 -2.54 0.63
CA ALA A 18 19.58 -2.86 -0.52
C ALA A 18 18.67 -4.09 -0.30
N ARG A 19 19.12 -5.10 0.46
CA ARG A 19 18.32 -6.29 0.78
C ARG A 19 17.24 -5.98 1.82
N SER A 20 17.53 -5.13 2.81
CA SER A 20 16.53 -4.77 3.83
C SER A 20 15.39 -3.95 3.23
N GLY A 21 15.68 -3.06 2.29
CA GLY A 21 14.65 -2.27 1.58
C GLY A 21 13.71 -3.15 0.73
N ARG A 22 14.24 -4.18 0.06
CA ARG A 22 13.42 -5.10 -0.74
C ARG A 22 12.54 -6.00 0.13
N ARG A 23 13.03 -6.47 1.27
CA ARG A 23 12.24 -7.28 2.21
C ARG A 23 11.11 -6.47 2.82
N SER A 24 11.36 -5.26 3.30
CA SER A 24 10.32 -4.39 3.87
C SER A 24 9.25 -4.02 2.82
N LEU A 25 9.65 -3.81 1.58
CA LEU A 25 8.74 -3.60 0.46
C LEU A 25 7.83 -4.83 0.23
N ALA A 26 8.43 -6.02 0.12
CA ALA A 26 7.68 -7.26 -0.10
C ALA A 26 6.68 -7.52 1.03
N VAL A 27 7.11 -7.34 2.28
CA VAL A 27 6.22 -7.49 3.45
C VAL A 27 5.08 -6.47 3.42
N ALA A 28 5.36 -5.20 3.13
CA ALA A 28 4.31 -4.18 3.04
C ALA A 28 3.31 -4.48 1.92
N LEU A 29 3.77 -4.92 0.75
CA LEU A 29 2.89 -5.32 -0.36
C LEU A 29 2.03 -6.53 -0.01
N LEU A 30 2.62 -7.56 0.60
CA LEU A 30 1.89 -8.75 1.02
C LEU A 30 0.86 -8.40 2.10
N CYS A 31 1.26 -7.67 3.14
CA CYS A 31 0.32 -7.24 4.20
C CYS A 31 -0.81 -6.38 3.62
N GLY A 32 -0.49 -5.42 2.74
CA GLY A 32 -1.50 -4.55 2.14
C GLY A 32 -2.47 -5.30 1.23
N ALA A 33 -1.96 -6.16 0.35
CA ALA A 33 -2.81 -6.94 -0.56
C ALA A 33 -3.68 -7.96 0.20
N LEU A 34 -3.07 -8.72 1.13
CA LEU A 34 -3.80 -9.67 1.97
C LEU A 34 -4.81 -8.97 2.87
N GLY A 35 -4.44 -7.85 3.49
CA GLY A 35 -5.31 -7.06 4.34
C GLY A 35 -6.55 -6.57 3.60
N ALA A 36 -6.37 -6.01 2.42
CA ALA A 36 -7.48 -5.58 1.58
C ALA A 36 -8.37 -6.75 1.13
N ALA A 37 -7.76 -7.86 0.70
CA ALA A 37 -8.50 -9.05 0.28
C ALA A 37 -9.34 -9.61 1.43
N VAL A 38 -8.76 -9.75 2.62
CA VAL A 38 -9.46 -10.22 3.83
C VAL A 38 -10.60 -9.29 4.21
N ALA A 39 -10.36 -7.96 4.23
CA ALA A 39 -11.40 -6.98 4.54
C ALA A 39 -12.57 -7.06 3.53
N LEU A 40 -12.28 -7.09 2.22
CA LEU A 40 -13.29 -7.18 1.18
C LEU A 40 -14.08 -8.49 1.22
N LEU A 41 -13.43 -9.60 1.50
CA LEU A 41 -14.12 -10.90 1.65
C LEU A 41 -15.00 -10.92 2.90
N ALA A 42 -14.49 -10.38 4.01
CA ALA A 42 -15.24 -10.35 5.27
C ALA A 42 -16.50 -9.47 5.18
N THR A 43 -16.47 -8.35 4.44
CA THR A 43 -17.67 -7.51 4.24
C THR A 43 -18.77 -8.17 3.41
N ARG A 44 -18.45 -9.21 2.65
CA ARG A 44 -19.44 -10.00 1.89
C ARG A 44 -20.11 -11.10 2.73
N GLN A 45 -19.56 -11.39 3.90
CA GLN A 45 -20.08 -12.42 4.80
C GLN A 45 -21.20 -11.86 5.68
N ARG A 46 -21.98 -12.78 6.28
CA ARG A 46 -23.05 -12.44 7.23
C ARG A 46 -22.42 -11.97 8.54
N TRP A 47 -22.74 -10.74 8.96
CA TRP A 47 -22.23 -10.16 10.19
C TRP A 47 -23.22 -10.34 11.34
N SER A 48 -24.53 -10.32 11.03
CA SER A 48 -25.58 -10.52 12.01
C SER A 48 -26.74 -11.35 11.44
N GLU A 49 -27.39 -12.08 12.29
CA GLU A 49 -28.53 -12.97 12.00
C GLU A 49 -29.58 -12.76 13.06
N GLY A 50 -30.84 -12.94 12.68
CA GLY A 50 -31.96 -12.86 13.60
C GLY A 50 -33.27 -13.31 12.95
N THR A 51 -34.36 -13.17 13.65
CA THR A 51 -35.71 -13.53 13.17
C THR A 51 -36.65 -12.35 13.29
N ALA A 52 -37.40 -12.06 12.23
CA ALA A 52 -38.52 -11.14 12.30
C ALA A 52 -39.85 -11.93 12.40
N THR A 53 -40.75 -11.48 13.26
CA THR A 53 -42.11 -12.03 13.37
C THR A 53 -43.03 -11.17 12.52
N VAL A 54 -43.60 -11.75 11.48
CA VAL A 54 -44.63 -11.12 10.63
C VAL A 54 -45.91 -11.89 10.76
N ALA A 55 -47.07 -11.29 10.47
CA ALA A 55 -48.36 -11.95 10.50
C ALA A 55 -48.35 -13.25 9.69
N GLY A 56 -48.17 -14.40 10.35
CA GLY A 56 -48.08 -15.73 9.71
C GLY A 56 -46.84 -16.54 10.03
N GLY A 57 -45.81 -16.01 10.73
CA GLY A 57 -44.67 -16.82 11.16
C GLY A 57 -43.41 -16.04 11.43
N ALA A 58 -42.36 -16.78 11.82
CA ALA A 58 -41.01 -16.24 12.04
C ALA A 58 -40.17 -16.46 10.77
N PHE A 59 -39.55 -15.41 10.28
CA PHE A 59 -38.66 -15.44 9.10
C PHE A 59 -37.21 -15.16 9.50
N PRO A 60 -36.25 -15.98 9.07
CA PRO A 60 -34.84 -15.71 9.32
C PRO A 60 -34.36 -14.50 8.48
N LEU A 61 -33.74 -13.55 9.13
CA LEU A 61 -33.12 -12.40 8.52
C LEU A 61 -31.61 -12.45 8.70
N THR A 62 -30.88 -12.01 7.68
CA THR A 62 -29.41 -11.90 7.72
C THR A 62 -28.97 -10.56 7.18
N ALA A 63 -27.96 -9.96 7.80
CA ALA A 63 -27.29 -8.78 7.28
C ALA A 63 -25.81 -9.09 7.00
N LYS A 64 -25.38 -8.74 5.80
CA LYS A 64 -23.96 -8.80 5.41
C LYS A 64 -23.23 -7.57 5.94
N GLY A 65 -21.90 -7.64 6.02
CA GLY A 65 -21.10 -6.48 6.38
C GLY A 65 -21.33 -5.27 5.48
N SER A 66 -21.57 -5.49 4.19
CA SER A 66 -21.93 -4.42 3.24
C SER A 66 -23.28 -3.76 3.52
N ASP A 67 -24.20 -4.47 4.16
CA ASP A 67 -25.53 -3.95 4.51
C ASP A 67 -25.43 -3.13 5.82
N VAL A 68 -24.55 -3.54 6.74
CA VAL A 68 -24.31 -2.83 8.00
C VAL A 68 -23.50 -1.55 7.72
N THR A 69 -22.43 -1.65 6.97
CA THR A 69 -21.61 -0.49 6.60
C THR A 69 -20.77 -0.76 5.35
N GLY A 70 -20.80 0.18 4.41
CA GLY A 70 -19.94 0.16 3.22
C GLY A 70 -18.50 0.65 3.47
N VAL A 71 -18.24 1.23 4.64
CA VAL A 71 -16.98 1.92 4.95
C VAL A 71 -15.75 1.00 4.89
N PRO A 72 -15.75 -0.21 5.49
CA PRO A 72 -14.58 -1.09 5.42
C PRO A 72 -14.21 -1.48 3.98
N ALA A 73 -15.21 -1.75 3.14
CA ALA A 73 -14.97 -2.09 1.74
C ALA A 73 -14.42 -0.90 0.95
N ALA A 74 -14.97 0.29 1.12
CA ALA A 74 -14.49 1.51 0.48
C ALA A 74 -13.04 1.82 0.87
N LEU A 75 -12.73 1.76 2.18
CA LEU A 75 -11.38 2.02 2.68
C LEU A 75 -10.37 0.94 2.25
N ALA A 76 -10.78 -0.33 2.13
CA ALA A 76 -9.92 -1.38 1.59
C ALA A 76 -9.55 -1.11 0.12
N ILE A 77 -10.48 -0.61 -0.70
CA ILE A 77 -10.22 -0.22 -2.09
C ILE A 77 -9.30 1.00 -2.14
N VAL A 78 -9.54 2.02 -1.31
CA VAL A 78 -8.65 3.19 -1.19
C VAL A 78 -7.24 2.76 -0.76
N GLY A 79 -7.14 1.83 0.20
CA GLY A 79 -5.88 1.24 0.64
C GLY A 79 -5.13 0.53 -0.49
N LEU A 80 -5.82 -0.27 -1.31
CA LEU A 80 -5.22 -0.90 -2.49
C LEU A 80 -4.72 0.14 -3.51
N ALA A 81 -5.53 1.16 -3.79
CA ALA A 81 -5.12 2.24 -4.68
C ALA A 81 -3.89 2.99 -4.15
N ALA A 82 -3.86 3.28 -2.84
CA ALA A 82 -2.72 3.90 -2.17
C ALA A 82 -1.47 3.00 -2.22
N LEU A 83 -1.63 1.69 -2.06
CA LEU A 83 -0.53 0.72 -2.14
C LEU A 83 0.15 0.76 -3.51
N VAL A 84 -0.62 0.88 -4.60
CA VAL A 84 -0.10 1.04 -5.96
C VAL A 84 0.51 2.43 -6.15
N ALA A 85 -0.16 3.47 -5.68
CA ALA A 85 0.28 4.86 -5.83
C ALA A 85 1.62 5.17 -5.15
N VAL A 86 2.02 4.42 -4.10
CA VAL A 86 3.33 4.57 -3.43
C VAL A 86 4.49 4.48 -4.42
N PHE A 87 4.35 3.70 -5.50
CA PHE A 87 5.39 3.55 -6.53
C PHE A 87 5.40 4.68 -7.55
N ALA A 88 4.24 5.31 -7.78
CA ALA A 88 4.11 6.38 -8.77
C ALA A 88 4.57 7.74 -8.25
N VAL A 89 4.50 7.95 -6.93
CA VAL A 89 4.79 9.25 -6.31
C VAL A 89 6.18 9.32 -5.68
N ARG A 90 6.69 10.55 -5.55
CA ARG A 90 8.05 10.83 -5.05
C ARG A 90 8.01 11.71 -3.80
N ARG A 91 9.00 11.55 -2.92
CA ARG A 91 9.23 12.40 -1.74
C ARG A 91 7.94 12.70 -0.93
N ALA A 92 7.46 13.94 -0.96
CA ALA A 92 6.28 14.37 -0.20
C ALA A 92 5.01 13.61 -0.60
N GLY A 93 4.81 13.34 -1.91
CA GLY A 93 3.67 12.55 -2.39
C GLY A 93 3.66 11.14 -1.82
N ARG A 94 4.83 10.49 -1.69
CA ARG A 94 4.93 9.16 -1.08
C ARG A 94 4.53 9.17 0.39
N LEU A 95 4.91 10.21 1.13
CA LEU A 95 4.49 10.37 2.53
C LEU A 95 2.98 10.50 2.63
N LEU A 96 2.37 11.36 1.83
CA LEU A 96 0.90 11.54 1.79
C LEU A 96 0.17 10.22 1.49
N VAL A 97 0.62 9.49 0.47
CA VAL A 97 0.02 8.21 0.09
C VAL A 97 0.21 7.15 1.18
N SER A 98 1.37 7.13 1.85
CA SER A 98 1.61 6.20 2.97
C SER A 98 0.74 6.53 4.19
N VAL A 99 0.51 7.82 4.48
CA VAL A 99 -0.45 8.26 5.52
C VAL A 99 -1.86 7.84 5.13
N LEU A 100 -2.27 8.06 3.87
CA LEU A 100 -3.59 7.65 3.39
C LEU A 100 -3.79 6.13 3.53
N LEU A 101 -2.78 5.32 3.19
CA LEU A 101 -2.82 3.86 3.38
C LEU A 101 -2.98 3.48 4.86
N ALA A 102 -2.24 4.12 5.77
CA ALA A 102 -2.35 3.87 7.20
C ALA A 102 -3.73 4.28 7.75
N LEU A 103 -4.24 5.44 7.33
CA LEU A 103 -5.58 5.91 7.72
C LEU A 103 -6.68 5.01 7.18
N SER A 104 -6.54 4.50 5.95
CA SER A 104 -7.48 3.53 5.39
C SER A 104 -7.51 2.25 6.22
N GLY A 105 -6.35 1.74 6.65
CA GLY A 105 -6.27 0.59 7.54
C GLY A 105 -6.91 0.85 8.91
N ALA A 106 -6.57 1.96 9.56
CA ALA A 106 -7.15 2.35 10.84
C ALA A 106 -8.67 2.56 10.76
N GLY A 107 -9.14 3.23 9.72
CA GLY A 107 -10.56 3.45 9.46
C GLY A 107 -11.32 2.14 9.22
N THR A 108 -10.70 1.18 8.49
CA THR A 108 -11.28 -0.16 8.29
C THR A 108 -11.45 -0.90 9.62
N VAL A 109 -10.43 -0.85 10.51
CA VAL A 109 -10.52 -1.44 11.86
C VAL A 109 -11.66 -0.80 12.65
N ALA A 110 -11.68 0.53 12.73
CA ALA A 110 -12.68 1.27 13.49
C ALA A 110 -14.10 0.97 12.97
N ALA A 111 -14.32 1.06 11.67
CA ALA A 111 -15.63 0.81 11.07
C ALA A 111 -16.10 -0.64 11.23
N ALA A 112 -15.19 -1.63 11.16
CA ALA A 112 -15.50 -3.02 11.38
C ALA A 112 -15.88 -3.30 12.83
N LEU A 113 -15.18 -2.72 13.81
CA LEU A 113 -15.49 -2.89 15.23
C LEU A 113 -16.79 -2.18 15.63
N LEU A 114 -17.06 -0.98 15.11
CA LEU A 114 -18.32 -0.29 15.33
C LEU A 114 -19.50 -1.06 14.72
N GLY A 115 -19.32 -1.61 13.51
CA GLY A 115 -20.35 -2.44 12.87
C GLY A 115 -20.55 -3.82 13.51
N ALA A 116 -19.63 -4.28 14.37
CA ALA A 116 -19.73 -5.59 15.01
C ALA A 116 -20.92 -5.72 15.98
N SER A 117 -21.35 -4.61 16.57
CA SER A 117 -22.48 -4.55 17.50
C SER A 117 -23.71 -3.83 16.93
N ASP A 118 -23.67 -3.44 15.65
CA ASP A 118 -24.73 -2.68 15.02
C ASP A 118 -25.83 -3.63 14.50
N SER A 119 -27.06 -3.46 15.00
CA SER A 119 -28.28 -4.19 14.58
C SER A 119 -29.14 -3.41 13.60
N SER A 120 -28.85 -2.13 13.35
CA SER A 120 -29.71 -1.21 12.59
C SER A 120 -30.09 -1.75 11.22
N ALA A 121 -29.17 -2.40 10.50
CA ALA A 121 -29.43 -3.00 9.20
C ALA A 121 -30.40 -4.18 9.26
N LEU A 122 -30.42 -4.94 10.36
CA LEU A 122 -31.39 -6.01 10.57
C LEU A 122 -32.75 -5.46 10.97
N ASP A 123 -32.79 -4.44 11.83
CA ASP A 123 -34.04 -3.79 12.25
C ASP A 123 -34.71 -3.12 11.04
N GLU A 124 -33.95 -2.48 10.16
CA GLU A 124 -34.47 -1.94 8.90
C GLU A 124 -35.07 -3.04 8.00
N LYS A 125 -34.38 -4.18 7.85
CA LYS A 125 -34.90 -5.33 7.09
C LYS A 125 -36.16 -5.92 7.74
N ALA A 126 -36.22 -5.98 9.07
CA ALA A 126 -37.40 -6.41 9.79
C ALA A 126 -38.60 -5.48 9.57
N ALA A 127 -38.35 -4.17 9.66
CA ALA A 127 -39.35 -3.14 9.39
C ALA A 127 -39.89 -3.23 7.95
N GLN A 128 -39.01 -3.41 6.96
CA GLN A 128 -39.42 -3.60 5.58
C GLN A 128 -40.24 -4.89 5.36
N ALA A 129 -39.86 -6.00 6.00
CA ALA A 129 -40.55 -7.26 5.87
C ALA A 129 -41.93 -7.27 6.59
N ALA A 130 -42.02 -6.58 7.73
CA ALA A 130 -43.26 -6.48 8.50
C ALA A 130 -44.22 -5.39 7.96
N GLY A 131 -43.71 -4.43 7.15
CA GLY A 131 -44.49 -3.23 6.80
C GLY A 131 -44.71 -2.29 7.99
N ASP A 132 -43.99 -2.46 9.08
CA ASP A 132 -44.10 -1.70 10.32
C ASP A 132 -42.72 -1.23 10.79
N THR A 133 -42.56 0.08 10.88
CA THR A 133 -41.28 0.73 11.26
C THR A 133 -40.88 0.47 12.72
N SER A 134 -41.80 -0.04 13.54
CA SER A 134 -41.54 -0.41 14.93
C SER A 134 -41.10 -1.88 15.10
N ALA A 135 -41.09 -2.67 14.03
CA ALA A 135 -40.68 -4.06 14.09
C ALA A 135 -39.20 -4.20 14.41
N THR A 136 -38.88 -4.96 15.44
CA THR A 136 -37.51 -5.27 15.87
C THR A 136 -37.19 -6.74 15.67
N VAL A 137 -35.89 -7.03 15.53
CA VAL A 137 -35.42 -8.41 15.36
C VAL A 137 -35.34 -9.13 16.68
N ALA A 138 -35.91 -10.35 16.75
CA ALA A 138 -35.76 -11.26 17.85
C ALA A 138 -34.61 -12.25 17.61
N GLY A 139 -33.95 -12.70 18.70
CA GLY A 139 -32.88 -13.70 18.62
C GLY A 139 -31.66 -13.23 17.88
N LEU A 140 -31.28 -11.94 18.04
CA LEU A 140 -30.12 -11.34 17.42
C LEU A 140 -28.83 -12.08 17.79
N SER A 141 -28.07 -12.53 16.79
CA SER A 141 -26.76 -13.12 16.96
C SER A 141 -25.76 -12.44 16.03
N HIS A 142 -24.56 -12.21 16.54
CA HIS A 142 -23.44 -11.64 15.79
C HIS A 142 -22.42 -12.72 15.44
N THR A 143 -21.87 -12.65 14.25
CA THR A 143 -20.83 -13.57 13.79
C THR A 143 -19.44 -13.01 14.08
N ALA A 144 -18.39 -13.81 13.84
CA ALA A 144 -17.01 -13.36 13.99
C ALA A 144 -16.45 -12.57 12.78
N TRP A 145 -17.21 -12.42 11.71
CA TRP A 145 -16.74 -11.79 10.47
C TRP A 145 -16.33 -10.31 10.60
N PRO A 146 -16.97 -9.47 11.43
CA PRO A 146 -16.48 -8.11 11.68
C PRO A 146 -15.05 -8.09 12.22
N TYR A 147 -14.70 -9.01 13.09
CA TYR A 147 -13.33 -9.12 13.62
C TYR A 147 -12.34 -9.58 12.56
N VAL A 148 -12.75 -10.45 11.62
CA VAL A 148 -11.93 -10.81 10.46
C VAL A 148 -11.69 -9.59 9.56
N ALA A 149 -12.70 -8.75 9.35
CA ALA A 149 -12.55 -7.48 8.65
C ALA A 149 -11.57 -6.54 9.37
N ALA A 150 -11.65 -6.46 10.70
CA ALA A 150 -10.73 -5.67 11.51
C ALA A 150 -9.28 -6.17 11.39
N VAL A 151 -9.05 -7.49 11.36
CA VAL A 151 -7.71 -8.06 11.07
C VAL A 151 -7.21 -7.66 9.70
N GLY A 152 -8.08 -7.67 8.67
CA GLY A 152 -7.75 -7.15 7.33
C GLY A 152 -7.32 -5.68 7.37
N GLY A 153 -8.07 -4.84 8.12
CA GLY A 153 -7.72 -3.44 8.35
C GLY A 153 -6.40 -3.26 9.10
N LEU A 154 -6.11 -4.12 10.08
CA LEU A 154 -4.84 -4.10 10.81
C LEU A 154 -3.64 -4.41 9.89
N LEU A 155 -3.79 -5.36 8.99
CA LEU A 155 -2.75 -5.66 7.99
C LEU A 155 -2.50 -4.48 7.04
N LEU A 156 -3.57 -3.78 6.60
CA LEU A 156 -3.47 -2.54 5.83
C LEU A 156 -2.74 -1.45 6.62
N LEU A 157 -3.07 -1.28 7.89
CA LEU A 157 -2.41 -0.32 8.79
C LEU A 157 -0.92 -0.62 8.91
N VAL A 158 -0.54 -1.88 9.14
CA VAL A 158 0.87 -2.31 9.19
C VAL A 158 1.57 -2.01 7.88
N ALA A 159 0.95 -2.29 6.73
CA ALA A 159 1.50 -1.94 5.43
C ALA A 159 1.75 -0.44 5.29
N GLY A 160 0.82 0.40 5.73
CA GLY A 160 0.95 1.86 5.75
C GLY A 160 2.08 2.34 6.66
N LEU A 161 2.20 1.79 7.85
CA LEU A 161 3.29 2.10 8.79
C LEU A 161 4.66 1.68 8.24
N LEU A 162 4.75 0.52 7.61
CA LEU A 162 5.97 0.08 6.92
C LEU A 162 6.32 1.02 5.76
N ALA A 163 5.33 1.48 4.99
CA ALA A 163 5.54 2.44 3.93
C ALA A 163 6.01 3.82 4.46
N LEU A 164 5.48 4.27 5.60
CA LEU A 164 5.94 5.50 6.28
C LEU A 164 7.38 5.38 6.77
N ARG A 165 7.72 4.23 7.39
CA ARG A 165 9.03 4.02 8.03
C ARG A 165 10.14 3.73 7.03
N TYR A 166 9.87 2.91 6.02
CA TYR A 166 10.87 2.38 5.09
C TYR A 166 10.70 2.86 3.66
N GLY A 167 9.59 3.51 3.33
CA GLY A 167 9.27 3.91 1.96
C GLY A 167 10.32 4.81 1.30
N ARG A 168 11.08 5.59 2.08
CA ARG A 168 12.17 6.43 1.58
C ARG A 168 13.29 5.62 0.91
N ASN A 169 13.48 4.38 1.33
CA ASN A 169 14.53 3.47 0.85
C ASN A 169 14.03 2.57 -0.31
N TRP A 170 12.75 2.68 -0.69
CA TRP A 170 12.18 1.86 -1.74
C TRP A 170 12.47 2.42 -3.13
N PRO A 171 12.71 1.57 -4.14
CA PRO A 171 12.95 2.01 -5.50
C PRO A 171 11.74 2.78 -6.04
N ALA A 172 11.98 3.95 -6.65
CA ALA A 172 10.99 4.66 -7.43
C ALA A 172 11.21 4.37 -8.92
N MET A 173 10.14 4.25 -9.70
CA MET A 173 10.22 3.93 -11.14
C MET A 173 11.07 4.93 -11.93
N SER A 174 11.08 6.20 -11.54
CA SER A 174 11.83 7.27 -12.21
C SER A 174 13.32 7.31 -11.90
N GLY A 175 13.82 6.59 -10.88
CA GLY A 175 15.24 6.63 -10.51
C GLY A 175 16.18 5.98 -11.53
N ARG A 176 15.64 5.21 -12.47
CA ARG A 176 16.42 4.55 -13.52
C ARG A 176 16.82 5.52 -14.62
N TYR A 177 15.96 6.48 -14.96
CA TYR A 177 16.20 7.48 -16.00
C TYR A 177 17.00 8.70 -15.52
N GLU A 178 17.02 8.98 -14.22
CA GLU A 178 17.77 10.12 -13.67
C GLU A 178 19.28 9.85 -13.51
N ARG A 179 19.73 8.61 -13.52
CA ARG A 179 21.17 8.31 -13.46
C ARG A 179 21.90 8.57 -14.76
N GLU A 180 21.19 8.59 -15.88
CA GLU A 180 21.77 8.92 -17.20
C GLU A 180 21.78 10.43 -17.46
N GLY A 181 20.96 11.23 -16.76
CA GLY A 181 20.86 12.68 -16.93
C GLY A 181 21.38 13.53 -15.78
N ALA A 182 21.93 12.94 -14.70
CA ALA A 182 22.54 13.73 -13.64
C ALA A 182 23.81 14.40 -14.16
N PRO A 183 23.95 15.76 -14.10
CA PRO A 183 25.19 16.41 -14.43
C PRO A 183 26.23 15.81 -13.50
N LYS A 184 27.16 15.01 -14.02
CA LYS A 184 28.37 14.66 -13.29
C LYS A 184 28.97 15.99 -12.82
N ALA A 185 29.13 16.13 -11.49
CA ALA A 185 29.81 17.27 -10.93
C ALA A 185 30.99 17.58 -11.85
N ARG A 186 31.03 18.80 -12.37
CA ARG A 186 32.11 19.28 -13.26
C ARG A 186 33.45 19.02 -12.57
N ARG A 187 33.99 17.82 -12.76
CA ARG A 187 35.44 17.66 -12.70
C ARG A 187 35.92 18.58 -13.80
N ARG A 188 36.79 19.53 -13.44
CA ARG A 188 37.52 20.36 -14.43
C ARG A 188 37.87 19.45 -15.59
N ALA A 189 37.26 19.72 -16.75
CA ALA A 189 37.51 18.95 -17.96
C ALA A 189 39.02 18.97 -18.16
N PRO A 190 39.68 17.84 -18.47
CA PRO A 190 41.04 17.86 -18.95
C PRO A 190 41.05 18.78 -20.17
N SER A 191 42.02 19.66 -20.25
CA SER A 191 42.19 20.52 -21.41
C SER A 191 42.16 19.67 -22.67
N VAL A 192 41.26 20.01 -23.61
CA VAL A 192 41.17 19.33 -24.91
C VAL A 192 42.48 19.56 -25.62
N ASP A 193 43.21 18.49 -25.96
CA ASP A 193 44.42 18.58 -26.76
C ASP A 193 44.01 18.65 -28.25
N PRO A 194 44.18 19.79 -28.92
CA PRO A 194 43.78 19.96 -30.32
C PRO A 194 44.50 19.05 -31.29
N ASP A 195 45.66 18.50 -30.92
CA ASP A 195 46.44 17.60 -31.73
C ASP A 195 45.99 16.14 -31.64
N ARG A 196 44.98 15.85 -30.75
CA ARG A 196 44.39 14.51 -30.58
C ARG A 196 42.96 14.45 -31.09
N PRO A 197 42.74 13.83 -32.25
CA PRO A 197 41.38 13.69 -32.80
C PRO A 197 40.35 13.08 -31.82
N GLU A 198 40.79 12.17 -30.97
CA GLU A 198 39.95 11.48 -29.99
C GLU A 198 39.41 12.43 -28.89
N ASP A 199 40.20 13.43 -28.50
CA ASP A 199 39.81 14.40 -27.49
C ASP A 199 38.84 15.44 -28.07
N ILE A 200 38.97 15.77 -29.35
CA ILE A 200 38.04 16.61 -30.09
C ILE A 200 36.66 15.93 -30.18
N TRP A 201 36.61 14.65 -30.54
CA TRP A 201 35.35 13.90 -30.61
C TRP A 201 34.71 13.78 -29.25
N LYS A 202 35.47 13.53 -28.19
CA LYS A 202 34.95 13.50 -26.82
C LYS A 202 34.42 14.85 -26.33
N ALA A 203 34.96 15.95 -26.78
CA ALA A 203 34.48 17.30 -26.48
C ALA A 203 33.16 17.57 -27.19
N LEU A 204 33.03 17.20 -28.46
CA LEU A 204 31.79 17.29 -29.23
C LEU A 204 30.67 16.44 -28.61
N ASP A 205 30.96 15.23 -28.19
CA ASP A 205 29.98 14.36 -27.48
C ASP A 205 29.51 14.96 -26.13
N ARG A 206 30.31 15.81 -25.51
CA ARG A 206 29.94 16.57 -24.31
C ARG A 206 29.21 17.87 -24.60
N GLY A 207 29.07 18.24 -25.88
CA GLY A 207 28.50 19.51 -26.32
C GLY A 207 29.40 20.71 -26.09
N GLU A 208 30.71 20.49 -25.97
CA GLU A 208 31.73 21.53 -25.88
C GLU A 208 32.20 21.90 -27.29
N ASP A 209 32.40 23.21 -27.56
CA ASP A 209 32.94 23.68 -28.84
C ASP A 209 34.48 23.70 -28.74
N PRO A 210 35.17 22.73 -29.37
CA PRO A 210 36.65 22.68 -29.32
C PRO A 210 37.32 23.74 -30.16
N THR A 211 36.57 24.53 -30.98
CA THR A 211 37.13 25.56 -31.89
C THR A 211 37.04 26.96 -31.30
N GLY A 212 36.45 27.13 -30.12
CA GLY A 212 36.22 28.43 -29.47
C GLY A 212 37.37 28.89 -28.57
N ALA A 213 38.65 28.65 -28.93
CA ALA A 213 39.81 29.17 -28.20
C ALA A 213 40.44 30.36 -28.95
#